data_2f7b0cf05c867d061686afb45f7ed6e4
#
_entry.id   2f7b0cf05c867d061686afb45f7ed6e4
#
_cell.length_a   1.000
_cell.length_b   1.000
_cell.length_c   1.000
_cell.angle_alpha   90.00
_cell.angle_beta   90.00
_cell.angle_gamma   90.00
#
_symmetry.space_group_name_H-M   'P 1'
#
loop_
_entity.id
_entity.type
_entity.pdbx_description
1 polymer ?
#
loop_
_entity_poly.entity_id
_entity_poly.type
_entity_poly.pdbx_seq_one_letter_code
_entity_poly.pdbx_strand_id
1 'polypeptide(L)'
;MKTSDFDFKLPPELLAERPSEQRDEARLMVIHRDTGKIEHRLFKDLIDYFDEGDVMIRNNTKVFPARLMGNKEKTGAQIEVFLLRELDPETRLWDVLVDPARKIRIGNKLFFDDDDTLVAEVVDNTTSRGRTLRFLFDGSYEEFRSKLKEIGETPLPKYIKREADSEDIERYQTIYAKEEGAVAAPTAGLHFSKHLLKRLEIKGVDFAELTLHIGLGTFMPVEVEDLSKHKMESEQVIIPQESADIVNRAIDNKRKVCAIGTTSMRSIESSVSADGHLNPFNGWTNKFIYPPYDFSIANCMITNFHTPKSTLLMMISAFAGHEITMKAYEEAVKEGYKFYSYGDAMLIL
;
A
#
# COMPACT_ATOMS: atom_id res chain seq x y z
N MET A 1 -24.18 -2.47 -6.11
CA MET A 1 -23.40 -3.70 -5.86
C MET A 1 -23.22 -3.90 -4.36
N LYS A 2 -23.04 -5.13 -3.94
CA LYS A 2 -22.88 -5.52 -2.54
C LYS A 2 -21.47 -6.09 -2.33
N THR A 3 -21.00 -6.10 -1.09
CA THR A 3 -19.70 -6.71 -0.74
C THR A 3 -19.62 -8.17 -1.15
N SER A 4 -20.72 -8.90 -1.04
CA SER A 4 -20.84 -10.31 -1.48
C SER A 4 -20.63 -10.51 -2.99
N ASP A 5 -20.84 -9.49 -3.83
CA ASP A 5 -20.60 -9.58 -5.28
C ASP A 5 -19.10 -9.72 -5.61
N PHE A 6 -18.20 -9.39 -4.66
CA PHE A 6 -16.74 -9.44 -4.80
C PHE A 6 -16.14 -10.61 -4.05
N ASP A 7 -16.90 -11.68 -3.86
CA ASP A 7 -16.44 -12.89 -3.18
C ASP A 7 -15.98 -13.96 -4.17
N PHE A 8 -14.91 -14.66 -3.81
CA PHE A 8 -14.42 -15.83 -4.52
C PHE A 8 -13.68 -16.75 -3.56
N LYS A 9 -13.55 -18.02 -3.93
CA LYS A 9 -12.82 -18.99 -3.11
C LYS A 9 -11.32 -18.84 -3.35
N LEU A 10 -10.59 -18.33 -2.36
CA LEU A 10 -9.13 -18.22 -2.38
C LEU A 10 -8.52 -19.35 -1.53
N PRO A 11 -7.81 -20.32 -2.15
CA PRO A 11 -7.06 -21.33 -1.41
C PRO A 11 -5.92 -20.70 -0.59
N PRO A 12 -5.77 -21.04 0.70
CA PRO A 12 -4.74 -20.45 1.57
C PRO A 12 -3.31 -20.65 1.05
N GLU A 13 -3.04 -21.73 0.34
CA GLU A 13 -1.72 -22.04 -0.26
C GLU A 13 -1.31 -21.10 -1.39
N LEU A 14 -2.24 -20.29 -1.90
CA LEU A 14 -1.96 -19.26 -2.90
C LEU A 14 -1.54 -17.93 -2.26
N LEU A 15 -1.62 -17.77 -0.95
CA LEU A 15 -1.10 -16.59 -0.26
C LEU A 15 0.43 -16.66 -0.20
N ALA A 16 1.10 -15.67 -0.80
CA ALA A 16 2.56 -15.64 -0.86
C ALA A 16 3.16 -15.12 0.45
N GLU A 17 3.90 -15.94 1.16
CA GLU A 17 4.62 -15.53 2.38
C GLU A 17 6.03 -14.98 2.10
N ARG A 18 6.55 -15.20 0.87
CA ARG A 18 7.85 -14.72 0.39
C ARG A 18 7.72 -14.14 -1.01
N PRO A 19 8.48 -13.09 -1.36
CA PRO A 19 8.52 -12.58 -2.73
C PRO A 19 9.27 -13.57 -3.66
N SER A 20 9.10 -13.38 -4.97
CA SER A 20 9.93 -14.06 -5.98
C SER A 20 11.41 -13.79 -5.73
N GLU A 21 12.29 -14.73 -6.07
CA GLU A 21 13.75 -14.58 -5.87
C GLU A 21 14.27 -13.29 -6.54
N GLN A 22 13.90 -13.08 -7.78
CA GLN A 22 14.10 -11.81 -8.47
C GLN A 22 12.77 -11.08 -8.58
N ARG A 23 12.77 -9.74 -8.36
CA ARG A 23 11.55 -8.93 -8.31
C ARG A 23 10.70 -9.04 -9.57
N ASP A 24 11.34 -8.99 -10.75
CA ASP A 24 10.67 -8.97 -12.06
C ASP A 24 10.46 -10.37 -12.68
N GLU A 25 10.71 -11.43 -11.93
CA GLU A 25 10.36 -12.82 -12.31
C GLU A 25 9.03 -13.30 -11.74
N ALA A 26 8.30 -12.47 -10.98
CA ALA A 26 6.92 -12.74 -10.65
C ALA A 26 6.07 -12.93 -11.92
N ARG A 27 5.03 -13.73 -11.84
CA ARG A 27 4.09 -13.88 -12.95
C ARG A 27 3.29 -12.59 -13.16
N LEU A 28 2.96 -12.33 -14.42
CA LEU A 28 2.14 -11.20 -14.84
C LEU A 28 0.92 -11.69 -15.62
N MET A 29 -0.27 -11.40 -15.13
CA MET A 29 -1.50 -11.58 -15.90
C MET A 29 -1.83 -10.28 -16.61
N VAL A 30 -1.87 -10.30 -17.96
CA VAL A 30 -2.27 -9.14 -18.75
C VAL A 30 -3.73 -9.27 -19.14
N ILE A 31 -4.53 -8.26 -18.80
CA ILE A 31 -5.98 -8.21 -19.04
C ILE A 31 -6.27 -7.08 -20.01
N HIS A 32 -6.83 -7.41 -21.16
CA HIS A 32 -7.32 -6.46 -22.16
C HIS A 32 -8.80 -6.19 -21.91
N ARG A 33 -9.13 -5.00 -21.35
CA ARG A 33 -10.50 -4.64 -20.94
C ARG A 33 -11.51 -4.59 -22.10
N ASP A 34 -11.06 -4.20 -23.28
CA ASP A 34 -11.87 -4.07 -24.48
C ASP A 34 -12.35 -5.42 -25.04
N THR A 35 -11.53 -6.44 -24.92
CA THR A 35 -11.77 -7.78 -25.48
C THR A 35 -12.04 -8.86 -24.44
N GLY A 36 -11.67 -8.62 -23.17
CA GLY A 36 -11.67 -9.63 -22.11
C GLY A 36 -10.58 -10.70 -22.28
N LYS A 37 -9.60 -10.47 -23.21
CA LYS A 37 -8.47 -11.38 -23.43
C LYS A 37 -7.54 -11.37 -22.23
N ILE A 38 -7.09 -12.54 -21.81
CA ILE A 38 -6.10 -12.75 -20.76
C ILE A 38 -4.83 -13.36 -21.38
N GLU A 39 -3.66 -12.83 -20.97
CA GLU A 39 -2.34 -13.37 -21.32
C GLU A 39 -1.55 -13.68 -20.06
N HIS A 40 -0.72 -14.71 -20.10
CA HIS A 40 0.19 -15.08 -19.01
C HIS A 40 1.62 -14.76 -19.41
N ARG A 41 2.31 -13.94 -18.61
CA ARG A 41 3.66 -13.43 -18.83
C ARG A 41 4.48 -13.49 -17.54
N LEU A 42 5.72 -13.03 -17.62
CA LEU A 42 6.53 -12.64 -16.47
C LEU A 42 6.54 -11.11 -16.36
N PHE A 43 6.75 -10.59 -15.16
CA PHE A 43 6.73 -9.14 -14.93
C PHE A 43 7.79 -8.39 -15.76
N LYS A 44 8.93 -9.01 -16.03
CA LYS A 44 9.97 -8.45 -16.90
C LYS A 44 9.52 -8.18 -18.34
N ASP A 45 8.46 -8.88 -18.80
CA ASP A 45 7.88 -8.68 -20.13
C ASP A 45 6.97 -7.43 -20.19
N LEU A 46 6.81 -6.73 -19.06
CA LEU A 46 6.06 -5.46 -18.99
C LEU A 46 6.50 -4.45 -20.05
N ILE A 47 7.79 -4.45 -20.38
CA ILE A 47 8.38 -3.55 -21.37
C ILE A 47 7.73 -3.67 -22.78
N ASP A 48 7.15 -4.82 -23.10
CA ASP A 48 6.52 -5.06 -24.42
C ASP A 48 5.18 -4.32 -24.57
N TYR A 49 4.61 -3.82 -23.47
CA TYR A 49 3.31 -3.16 -23.44
C TYR A 49 3.38 -1.62 -23.39
N PHE A 50 4.57 -1.05 -23.29
CA PHE A 50 4.79 0.39 -23.17
C PHE A 50 5.75 0.90 -24.23
N ASP A 51 5.52 2.15 -24.68
CA ASP A 51 6.27 2.81 -25.73
C ASP A 51 6.76 4.19 -25.30
N GLU A 52 7.60 4.82 -26.12
CA GLU A 52 8.09 6.19 -25.91
C GLU A 52 6.95 7.17 -25.67
N GLY A 53 7.05 7.98 -24.64
CA GLY A 53 6.08 8.99 -24.23
C GLY A 53 4.93 8.44 -23.36
N ASP A 54 4.85 7.13 -23.12
CA ASP A 54 3.95 6.59 -22.11
C ASP A 54 4.49 6.97 -20.71
N VAL A 55 3.61 7.12 -19.72
CA VAL A 55 3.98 7.47 -18.36
C VAL A 55 3.52 6.41 -17.37
N MET A 56 4.37 6.10 -16.41
CA MET A 56 4.06 5.28 -15.23
C MET A 56 4.08 6.14 -13.97
N ILE A 57 3.00 6.08 -13.20
CA ILE A 57 2.85 6.83 -11.94
C ILE A 57 3.14 5.88 -10.78
N ARG A 58 4.15 6.21 -9.97
CA ARG A 58 4.61 5.38 -8.86
C ARG A 58 4.53 6.09 -7.51
N ASN A 59 4.19 5.34 -6.47
CA ASN A 59 4.16 5.81 -5.10
C ASN A 59 5.54 5.60 -4.46
N ASN A 60 6.23 6.70 -4.14
CA ASN A 60 7.60 6.69 -3.59
C ASN A 60 7.63 6.61 -2.06
N THR A 61 6.50 6.32 -1.43
CA THR A 61 6.46 6.17 0.04
C THR A 61 7.40 5.08 0.51
N LYS A 62 8.00 5.29 1.68
CA LYS A 62 8.93 4.36 2.34
C LYS A 62 8.33 3.84 3.64
N VAL A 63 8.35 2.51 3.78
CA VAL A 63 7.95 1.84 5.02
C VAL A 63 8.98 2.11 6.09
N PHE A 64 8.54 2.46 7.29
CA PHE A 64 9.39 2.51 8.46
C PHE A 64 9.10 1.31 9.39
N PRO A 65 10.04 0.92 10.27
CA PRO A 65 9.83 -0.20 11.18
C PRO A 65 8.83 0.17 12.28
N ALA A 66 7.55 -0.04 11.97
CA ALA A 66 6.41 0.46 12.73
C ALA A 66 5.96 -0.47 13.87
N ARG A 67 6.46 -1.71 13.93
CA ARG A 67 6.09 -2.68 14.97
C ARG A 67 7.10 -2.66 16.09
N LEU A 68 6.64 -2.35 17.30
CA LEU A 68 7.44 -2.34 18.52
C LEU A 68 6.95 -3.44 19.47
N MET A 69 7.87 -4.28 19.92
CA MET A 69 7.61 -5.23 21.00
C MET A 69 8.08 -4.63 22.32
N GLY A 70 7.26 -4.77 23.36
CA GLY A 70 7.59 -4.19 24.65
C GLY A 70 6.86 -4.85 25.79
N ASN A 71 7.01 -4.27 26.98
CA ASN A 71 6.44 -4.78 28.20
C ASN A 71 5.66 -3.69 28.95
N LYS A 72 4.56 -4.09 29.58
CA LYS A 72 3.77 -3.19 30.41
C LYS A 72 4.42 -3.03 31.78
N GLU A 73 4.52 -1.78 32.24
CA GLU A 73 4.89 -1.46 33.64
C GLU A 73 4.12 -2.32 34.65
N LYS A 74 4.70 -2.62 35.79
CA LYS A 74 4.13 -3.36 36.90
C LYS A 74 3.85 -4.84 36.69
N THR A 75 3.49 -5.27 35.51
CA THR A 75 3.11 -6.68 35.25
C THR A 75 4.13 -7.43 34.42
N GLY A 76 5.03 -6.72 33.70
CA GLY A 76 5.93 -7.31 32.72
C GLY A 76 5.21 -7.99 31.54
N ALA A 77 3.90 -7.79 31.41
CA ALA A 77 3.13 -8.42 30.35
C ALA A 77 3.60 -7.91 28.98
N GLN A 78 3.94 -8.85 28.11
CA GLN A 78 4.34 -8.56 26.75
C GLN A 78 3.21 -7.85 25.98
N ILE A 79 3.58 -6.85 25.21
CA ILE A 79 2.68 -6.05 24.41
C ILE A 79 3.29 -5.81 23.01
N GLU A 80 2.43 -5.69 22.00
CA GLU A 80 2.76 -5.19 20.69
C GLU A 80 2.18 -3.78 20.52
N VAL A 81 2.98 -2.86 20.04
CA VAL A 81 2.55 -1.53 19.64
C VAL A 81 2.85 -1.37 18.16
N PHE A 82 1.84 -1.00 17.40
CA PHE A 82 1.97 -0.72 15.97
C PHE A 82 1.78 0.77 15.71
N LEU A 83 2.86 1.45 15.35
CA LEU A 83 2.87 2.87 15.07
C LEU A 83 2.09 3.16 13.78
N LEU A 84 1.11 4.06 13.82
CA LEU A 84 0.29 4.43 12.66
C LEU A 84 0.71 5.77 12.09
N ARG A 85 0.72 6.78 12.93
CA ARG A 85 0.96 8.17 12.53
C ARG A 85 1.50 8.99 13.67
N GLU A 86 2.48 9.82 13.39
CA GLU A 86 2.92 10.87 14.30
C GLU A 86 1.92 12.01 14.28
N LEU A 87 1.39 12.34 15.46
CA LEU A 87 0.41 13.41 15.63
C LEU A 87 1.09 14.76 15.91
N ASP A 88 2.17 14.72 16.70
CA ASP A 88 2.94 15.88 17.08
C ASP A 88 4.42 15.50 17.37
N PRO A 89 5.36 15.95 16.52
CA PRO A 89 6.79 15.67 16.70
C PRO A 89 7.39 16.33 17.95
N GLU A 90 6.90 17.50 18.37
CA GLU A 90 7.46 18.24 19.50
C GLU A 90 7.19 17.48 20.82
N THR A 91 6.01 16.98 20.97
CA THR A 91 5.60 16.19 22.15
C THR A 91 5.74 14.68 21.95
N ARG A 92 6.23 14.24 20.79
CA ARG A 92 6.39 12.82 20.40
C ARG A 92 5.11 12.02 20.60
N LEU A 93 4.01 12.59 20.13
CA LEU A 93 2.68 12.03 20.25
C LEU A 93 2.36 11.20 19.02
N TRP A 94 1.92 9.96 19.23
CA TRP A 94 1.65 8.99 18.17
C TRP A 94 0.27 8.35 18.30
N ASP A 95 -0.42 8.21 17.18
CA ASP A 95 -1.55 7.31 17.05
C ASP A 95 -1.04 5.90 16.76
N VAL A 96 -1.53 4.91 17.50
CA VAL A 96 -1.02 3.54 17.46
C VAL A 96 -2.14 2.51 17.61
N LEU A 97 -1.90 1.28 17.15
CA LEU A 97 -2.65 0.11 17.61
C LEU A 97 -1.84 -0.65 18.68
N VAL A 98 -2.56 -1.31 19.58
CA VAL A 98 -1.95 -2.09 20.65
C VAL A 98 -2.57 -3.48 20.76
N ASP A 99 -1.75 -4.47 21.13
CA ASP A 99 -2.19 -5.82 21.41
C ASP A 99 -1.45 -6.39 22.64
N PRO A 100 -2.16 -6.95 23.65
CA PRO A 100 -3.61 -7.05 23.81
C PRO A 100 -4.25 -5.75 24.33
N ALA A 101 -5.14 -5.16 23.55
CA ALA A 101 -5.73 -3.85 23.84
C ALA A 101 -6.48 -3.75 25.19
N ARG A 102 -7.09 -4.86 25.65
CA ARG A 102 -7.85 -4.90 26.91
C ARG A 102 -6.97 -4.65 28.15
N LYS A 103 -5.68 -4.90 28.04
CA LYS A 103 -4.71 -4.75 29.14
C LYS A 103 -4.03 -3.38 29.16
N ILE A 104 -4.18 -2.57 28.10
CA ILE A 104 -3.48 -1.30 27.92
C ILE A 104 -4.49 -0.16 28.07
N ARG A 105 -4.35 0.61 29.15
CA ARG A 105 -5.27 1.69 29.57
C ARG A 105 -4.52 3.00 29.71
N ILE A 106 -5.25 4.12 29.63
CA ILE A 106 -4.74 5.48 29.90
C ILE A 106 -3.95 5.49 31.21
N GLY A 107 -2.78 6.14 31.18
CA GLY A 107 -1.84 6.23 32.31
C GLY A 107 -0.90 5.03 32.44
N ASN A 108 -1.04 3.96 31.63
CA ASN A 108 -0.04 2.89 31.64
C ASN A 108 1.24 3.35 30.94
N LYS A 109 2.38 2.93 31.49
CA LYS A 109 3.68 3.05 30.82
C LYS A 109 4.06 1.73 30.17
N LEU A 110 4.65 1.85 29.00
CA LEU A 110 5.08 0.77 28.12
C LEU A 110 6.59 0.94 27.88
N PHE A 111 7.34 -0.12 28.04
CA PHE A 111 8.81 -0.16 27.95
C PHE A 111 9.19 -1.00 26.74
N PHE A 112 10.08 -0.50 25.88
CA PHE A 112 10.37 -1.10 24.56
C PHE A 112 11.79 -1.62 24.39
N ASP A 113 12.67 -1.36 25.33
CA ASP A 113 14.05 -1.86 25.31
C ASP A 113 14.50 -2.34 26.68
N ASP A 114 15.63 -3.02 26.70
CA ASP A 114 16.17 -3.60 27.94
C ASP A 114 16.74 -2.53 28.90
N ASP A 115 17.07 -1.35 28.38
CA ASP A 115 17.70 -0.25 29.12
C ASP A 115 16.68 0.77 29.66
N ASP A 116 15.38 0.54 29.43
CA ASP A 116 14.30 1.48 29.76
C ASP A 116 14.49 2.90 29.20
N THR A 117 15.24 3.02 28.10
CA THR A 117 15.53 4.30 27.45
C THR A 117 14.38 4.78 26.57
N LEU A 118 13.58 3.85 26.02
CA LEU A 118 12.38 4.16 25.28
C LEU A 118 11.13 3.71 26.05
N VAL A 119 10.43 4.68 26.59
CA VAL A 119 9.18 4.50 27.33
C VAL A 119 8.07 5.28 26.65
N ALA A 120 6.86 4.75 26.65
CA ALA A 120 5.69 5.51 26.22
C ALA A 120 4.59 5.48 27.31
N GLU A 121 3.88 6.60 27.42
CA GLU A 121 2.68 6.72 28.25
C GLU A 121 1.43 6.68 27.37
N VAL A 122 0.44 5.91 27.77
CA VAL A 122 -0.88 5.89 27.12
C VAL A 122 -1.65 7.12 27.57
N VAL A 123 -1.90 8.05 26.65
CA VAL A 123 -2.58 9.32 26.97
C VAL A 123 -4.05 9.34 26.54
N ASP A 124 -4.45 8.53 25.57
CA ASP A 124 -5.84 8.44 25.12
C ASP A 124 -6.18 7.08 24.49
N ASN A 125 -7.48 6.78 24.38
CA ASN A 125 -8.05 5.64 23.67
C ASN A 125 -8.81 6.16 22.44
N THR A 126 -8.36 5.80 21.24
CA THR A 126 -8.98 6.28 19.98
C THR A 126 -10.03 5.32 19.42
N THR A 127 -9.76 4.02 19.49
CA THR A 127 -10.67 2.94 19.05
C THR A 127 -10.57 1.75 19.99
N SER A 128 -11.26 0.65 19.69
CA SER A 128 -11.18 -0.60 20.47
C SER A 128 -9.75 -1.11 20.66
N ARG A 129 -8.88 -0.93 19.64
CA ARG A 129 -7.45 -1.28 19.66
C ARG A 129 -6.54 -0.06 19.55
N GLY A 130 -7.07 1.11 19.22
CA GLY A 130 -6.33 2.34 19.03
C GLY A 130 -5.98 3.01 20.38
N ARG A 131 -4.79 3.58 20.45
CA ARG A 131 -4.30 4.40 21.57
C ARG A 131 -3.55 5.59 21.02
N THR A 132 -3.50 6.64 21.83
CA THR A 132 -2.51 7.71 21.66
C THR A 132 -1.41 7.51 22.66
N LEU A 133 -0.17 7.40 22.19
CA LEU A 133 1.02 7.28 23.02
C LEU A 133 1.83 8.57 22.97
N ARG A 134 2.35 8.96 24.13
CA ARG A 134 3.41 9.95 24.27
C ARG A 134 4.71 9.23 24.58
N PHE A 135 5.71 9.33 23.72
CA PHE A 135 7.03 8.79 23.99
C PHE A 135 7.82 9.71 24.92
N LEU A 136 8.35 9.10 25.99
CA LEU A 136 9.20 9.72 26.99
C LEU A 136 10.64 9.27 26.68
N PHE A 137 11.39 10.13 26.03
CA PHE A 137 12.76 9.84 25.61
C PHE A 137 13.64 11.05 25.92
N ASP A 138 14.78 10.81 26.54
CA ASP A 138 15.75 11.85 26.86
C ASP A 138 16.77 11.96 25.73
N GLY A 139 16.58 12.93 24.85
CA GLY A 139 17.39 13.14 23.66
C GLY A 139 16.70 13.98 22.60
N SER A 140 17.40 14.26 21.51
CA SER A 140 16.87 14.99 20.34
C SER A 140 15.79 14.17 19.62
N TYR A 141 15.07 14.84 18.72
CA TYR A 141 14.08 14.14 17.87
C TYR A 141 14.76 13.16 16.93
N GLU A 142 15.94 13.47 16.40
CA GLU A 142 16.72 12.59 15.54
C GLU A 142 17.19 11.33 16.27
N GLU A 143 17.63 11.46 17.52
CA GLU A 143 18.00 10.33 18.37
C GLU A 143 16.78 9.44 18.67
N PHE A 144 15.65 10.05 18.99
CA PHE A 144 14.38 9.33 19.18
C PHE A 144 13.98 8.55 17.93
N ARG A 145 14.02 9.18 16.75
CA ARG A 145 13.72 8.51 15.47
C ARG A 145 14.71 7.38 15.18
N SER A 146 15.98 7.57 15.50
CA SER A 146 17.01 6.52 15.34
C SER A 146 16.73 5.34 16.26
N LYS A 147 16.34 5.59 17.52
CA LYS A 147 15.98 4.54 18.49
C LYS A 147 14.75 3.75 18.03
N LEU A 148 13.71 4.42 17.51
CA LEU A 148 12.55 3.74 16.93
C LEU A 148 12.94 2.81 15.77
N LYS A 149 13.89 3.22 14.93
CA LYS A 149 14.39 2.40 13.79
C LYS A 149 15.23 1.22 14.24
N GLU A 150 15.98 1.38 15.34
CA GLU A 150 16.81 0.33 15.91
C GLU A 150 15.98 -0.82 16.48
N ILE A 151 14.95 -0.50 17.26
CA ILE A 151 14.13 -1.51 17.95
C ILE A 151 12.89 -1.94 17.18
N GLY A 152 12.48 -1.17 16.18
CA GLY A 152 11.30 -1.44 15.37
C GLY A 152 11.52 -2.58 14.39
N GLU A 153 10.47 -3.35 14.18
CA GLU A 153 10.42 -4.44 13.19
C GLU A 153 9.67 -4.01 11.92
N THR A 154 10.05 -4.60 10.79
CA THR A 154 9.33 -4.43 9.52
C THR A 154 7.87 -4.88 9.69
N PRO A 155 6.88 -4.02 9.37
CA PRO A 155 5.48 -4.30 9.62
C PRO A 155 4.88 -5.21 8.55
N LEU A 156 5.31 -6.47 8.48
CA LEU A 156 4.73 -7.43 7.53
C LEU A 156 3.23 -7.61 7.77
N PRO A 157 2.45 -7.79 6.68
CA PRO A 157 1.02 -8.08 6.80
C PRO A 157 0.73 -9.34 7.61
N LYS A 158 -0.37 -9.34 8.37
CA LYS A 158 -0.73 -10.42 9.30
C LYS A 158 -0.97 -11.80 8.66
N TYR A 159 -1.20 -11.88 7.34
CA TYR A 159 -1.34 -13.16 6.66
C TYR A 159 0.01 -13.90 6.54
N ILE A 160 1.12 -13.18 6.59
CA ILE A 160 2.48 -13.72 6.67
C ILE A 160 2.69 -14.19 8.11
N LYS A 161 2.68 -15.50 8.31
CA LYS A 161 2.70 -16.10 9.66
C LYS A 161 4.10 -16.30 10.24
N ARG A 162 5.13 -16.01 9.46
CA ARG A 162 6.52 -16.01 9.91
C ARG A 162 6.91 -14.65 10.51
N GLU A 163 7.92 -14.64 11.32
CA GLU A 163 8.57 -13.40 11.78
C GLU A 163 9.27 -12.70 10.60
N ALA A 164 9.39 -11.38 10.70
CA ALA A 164 10.17 -10.61 9.74
C ALA A 164 11.66 -10.94 9.92
N ASP A 165 12.37 -11.08 8.83
CA ASP A 165 13.81 -11.28 8.83
C ASP A 165 14.55 -10.10 8.19
N SER A 166 15.88 -10.14 8.20
CA SER A 166 16.70 -9.04 7.67
C SER A 166 16.48 -8.79 6.17
N GLU A 167 16.07 -9.80 5.42
CA GLU A 167 15.77 -9.66 3.99
C GLU A 167 14.49 -8.81 3.79
N ASP A 168 13.50 -8.92 4.67
CA ASP A 168 12.26 -8.16 4.57
C ASP A 168 12.46 -6.64 4.68
N ILE A 169 13.49 -6.18 5.38
CA ILE A 169 13.81 -4.76 5.48
C ILE A 169 14.02 -4.15 4.07
N GLU A 170 14.69 -4.89 3.20
CA GLU A 170 14.93 -4.47 1.82
C GLU A 170 13.80 -4.92 0.87
N ARG A 171 13.29 -6.15 1.04
CA ARG A 171 12.34 -6.75 0.10
C ARG A 171 10.93 -6.18 0.23
N TYR A 172 10.52 -5.75 1.45
CA TYR A 172 9.24 -5.06 1.68
C TYR A 172 9.35 -3.54 1.46
N GLN A 173 10.21 -3.14 0.53
CA GLN A 173 10.38 -1.77 0.03
C GLN A 173 10.43 -1.78 -1.49
N THR A 174 9.87 -0.76 -2.13
CA THR A 174 10.13 -0.51 -3.55
C THR A 174 11.58 -0.01 -3.72
N ILE A 175 12.16 -0.26 -4.89
CA ILE A 175 13.54 0.21 -5.18
C ILE A 175 13.63 1.73 -5.35
N TYR A 176 12.50 2.41 -5.39
CA TYR A 176 12.36 3.86 -5.49
C TYR A 176 11.70 4.49 -4.23
N ALA A 177 11.62 3.75 -3.13
CA ALA A 177 11.13 4.26 -1.85
C ALA A 177 11.99 5.40 -1.34
N LYS A 178 11.38 6.55 -1.00
CA LYS A 178 12.06 7.77 -0.63
C LYS A 178 11.45 8.44 0.60
N GLU A 179 10.16 8.73 0.56
CA GLU A 179 9.44 9.51 1.58
C GLU A 179 8.94 8.60 2.70
N GLU A 180 9.58 8.65 3.87
CA GLU A 180 9.26 7.81 5.02
C GLU A 180 7.93 8.23 5.67
N GLY A 181 7.06 7.26 5.98
CA GLY A 181 5.77 7.54 6.64
C GLY A 181 4.73 6.43 6.48
N ALA A 182 5.00 5.41 5.66
CA ALA A 182 4.08 4.30 5.46
C ALA A 182 4.31 3.15 6.44
N VAL A 183 3.23 2.48 6.81
CA VAL A 183 3.24 1.23 7.59
C VAL A 183 3.02 0.00 6.71
N ALA A 184 2.85 0.20 5.41
CA ALA A 184 2.81 -0.87 4.42
C ALA A 184 3.41 -0.41 3.09
N ALA A 185 4.02 -1.32 2.35
CA ALA A 185 4.60 -1.02 1.04
C ALA A 185 3.53 -0.89 -0.06
N PRO A 186 3.75 -0.04 -1.08
CA PRO A 186 2.96 -0.03 -2.31
C PRO A 186 3.34 -1.26 -3.16
N THR A 187 2.71 -2.40 -2.85
CA THR A 187 3.20 -3.75 -3.19
C THR A 187 3.32 -4.03 -4.68
N ALA A 188 2.51 -3.41 -5.54
CA ALA A 188 2.67 -3.51 -6.99
C ALA A 188 4.04 -2.99 -7.47
N GLY A 189 4.62 -2.03 -6.76
CA GLY A 189 5.96 -1.51 -7.02
C GLY A 189 7.10 -2.45 -6.64
N LEU A 190 6.84 -3.47 -5.81
CA LEU A 190 7.86 -4.44 -5.39
C LEU A 190 8.38 -5.30 -6.55
N HIS A 191 7.60 -5.44 -7.61
CA HIS A 191 7.95 -6.22 -8.78
C HIS A 191 8.99 -5.55 -9.69
N PHE A 192 9.20 -4.24 -9.54
CA PHE A 192 10.19 -3.53 -10.37
C PHE A 192 11.61 -3.82 -9.89
N SER A 193 12.45 -4.31 -10.81
CA SER A 193 13.90 -4.36 -10.64
C SER A 193 14.55 -3.07 -11.15
N LYS A 194 15.76 -2.75 -10.66
CA LYS A 194 16.54 -1.62 -11.20
C LYS A 194 16.81 -1.80 -12.71
N HIS A 195 17.02 -3.03 -13.13
CA HIS A 195 17.25 -3.37 -14.52
C HIS A 195 16.01 -3.08 -15.39
N LEU A 196 14.83 -3.53 -14.96
CA LEU A 196 13.59 -3.29 -15.71
C LEU A 196 13.25 -1.80 -15.79
N LEU A 197 13.38 -1.05 -14.68
CA LEU A 197 13.17 0.40 -14.69
C LEU A 197 14.10 1.09 -15.69
N LYS A 198 15.39 0.72 -15.67
CA LYS A 198 16.36 1.31 -16.60
C LYS A 198 16.04 1.02 -18.07
N ARG A 199 15.57 -0.17 -18.37
CA ARG A 199 15.14 -0.54 -19.74
C ARG A 199 13.92 0.26 -20.17
N LEU A 200 12.94 0.47 -19.30
CA LEU A 200 11.76 1.30 -19.58
C LEU A 200 12.15 2.77 -19.84
N GLU A 201 13.05 3.33 -19.01
CA GLU A 201 13.58 4.69 -19.21
C GLU A 201 14.31 4.82 -20.55
N ILE A 202 15.14 3.84 -20.93
CA ILE A 202 15.85 3.84 -22.23
C ILE A 202 14.85 3.73 -23.39
N LYS A 203 13.74 3.01 -23.19
CA LYS A 203 12.66 2.93 -24.20
C LYS A 203 11.88 4.24 -24.34
N GLY A 204 12.09 5.22 -23.44
CA GLY A 204 11.41 6.51 -23.45
C GLY A 204 10.10 6.55 -22.65
N VAL A 205 9.92 5.60 -21.73
CA VAL A 205 8.80 5.64 -20.77
C VAL A 205 9.14 6.62 -19.65
N ASP A 206 8.28 7.60 -19.40
CA ASP A 206 8.41 8.57 -18.33
C ASP A 206 7.89 8.02 -16.98
N PHE A 207 8.48 8.49 -15.87
CA PHE A 207 8.03 8.16 -14.53
C PHE A 207 7.61 9.42 -13.77
N ALA A 208 6.37 9.43 -13.25
CA ALA A 208 5.88 10.45 -12.35
C ALA A 208 5.79 9.89 -10.93
N GLU A 209 6.28 10.64 -9.94
CA GLU A 209 6.26 10.23 -8.54
C GLU A 209 5.17 10.96 -7.76
N LEU A 210 4.50 10.23 -6.90
CA LEU A 210 3.65 10.78 -5.85
C LEU A 210 3.95 10.09 -4.53
N THR A 211 3.49 10.67 -3.44
CA THR A 211 3.59 10.07 -2.12
C THR A 211 2.17 9.84 -1.58
N LEU A 212 1.84 8.61 -1.25
CA LEU A 212 0.70 8.26 -0.41
C LEU A 212 1.22 7.39 0.73
N HIS A 213 1.13 7.89 1.96
CA HIS A 213 1.50 7.11 3.14
C HIS A 213 0.40 6.12 3.48
N ILE A 214 0.69 4.83 3.23
CA ILE A 214 -0.27 3.75 3.40
C ILE A 214 -0.46 3.45 4.87
N GLY A 215 -1.70 3.58 5.34
CA GLY A 215 -2.15 3.17 6.67
C GLY A 215 -2.67 1.73 6.70
N LEU A 216 -3.08 1.27 7.89
CA LEU A 216 -3.64 -0.08 8.06
C LEU A 216 -5.04 -0.24 7.47
N GLY A 217 -5.80 0.85 7.33
CA GLY A 217 -7.18 0.81 6.85
C GLY A 217 -7.34 0.20 5.47
N THR A 218 -6.31 0.31 4.62
CA THR A 218 -6.30 -0.31 3.29
C THR A 218 -6.40 -1.84 3.32
N PHE A 219 -6.00 -2.48 4.43
CA PHE A 219 -6.05 -3.93 4.61
C PHE A 219 -7.20 -4.41 5.50
N MET A 220 -8.03 -3.49 5.98
CA MET A 220 -9.21 -3.84 6.77
C MET A 220 -10.30 -4.42 5.86
N PRO A 221 -10.96 -5.52 6.27
CA PRO A 221 -12.07 -6.06 5.51
C PRO A 221 -13.26 -5.08 5.50
N VAL A 222 -14.01 -5.08 4.41
CA VAL A 222 -15.29 -4.37 4.35
C VAL A 222 -16.32 -5.14 5.18
N GLU A 223 -16.78 -4.53 6.29
CA GLU A 223 -17.69 -5.19 7.24
C GLU A 223 -19.17 -4.97 6.90
N VAL A 224 -19.48 -4.08 5.96
CA VAL A 224 -20.83 -3.74 5.54
C VAL A 224 -21.18 -4.38 4.20
N GLU A 225 -22.42 -4.83 4.05
CA GLU A 225 -22.89 -5.41 2.79
C GLU A 225 -23.20 -4.34 1.74
N ASP A 226 -23.73 -3.20 2.16
CA ASP A 226 -23.98 -2.05 1.30
C ASP A 226 -22.72 -1.18 1.22
N LEU A 227 -22.06 -1.17 0.05
CA LEU A 227 -20.81 -0.46 -0.17
C LEU A 227 -20.90 1.05 0.10
N SER A 228 -22.06 1.65 -0.10
CA SER A 228 -22.26 3.10 0.17
C SER A 228 -22.10 3.48 1.65
N LYS A 229 -22.16 2.49 2.54
CA LYS A 229 -22.01 2.67 3.99
C LYS A 229 -20.57 2.44 4.47
N HIS A 230 -19.70 1.93 3.61
CA HIS A 230 -18.28 1.75 3.96
C HIS A 230 -17.57 3.10 4.03
N LYS A 231 -16.77 3.30 5.07
CA LYS A 231 -15.97 4.50 5.25
C LYS A 231 -14.49 4.13 5.13
N MET A 232 -13.84 4.69 4.11
CA MET A 232 -12.39 4.59 3.98
C MET A 232 -11.70 5.47 5.02
N GLU A 233 -10.60 4.96 5.57
CA GLU A 233 -9.69 5.79 6.35
C GLU A 233 -8.99 6.82 5.44
N SER A 234 -8.70 7.99 6.04
CA SER A 234 -7.99 9.04 5.32
C SER A 234 -6.48 8.75 5.30
N GLU A 235 -5.87 8.91 4.14
CA GLU A 235 -4.44 8.78 3.93
C GLU A 235 -3.88 10.07 3.33
N GLN A 236 -2.67 10.44 3.74
CA GLN A 236 -2.00 11.63 3.22
C GLN A 236 -1.48 11.38 1.81
N VAL A 237 -1.76 12.31 0.91
CA VAL A 237 -1.34 12.29 -0.49
C VAL A 237 -0.60 13.57 -0.84
N ILE A 238 0.53 13.44 -1.52
CA ILE A 238 1.30 14.54 -2.08
C ILE A 238 1.56 14.22 -3.56
N ILE A 239 1.09 15.09 -4.44
CA ILE A 239 1.35 15.04 -5.89
C ILE A 239 2.10 16.33 -6.25
N PRO A 240 3.42 16.26 -6.56
CA PRO A 240 4.19 17.42 -6.97
C PRO A 240 3.70 18.00 -8.32
N GLN A 241 3.91 19.30 -8.53
CA GLN A 241 3.61 19.97 -9.81
C GLN A 241 4.30 19.29 -10.99
N GLU A 242 5.59 18.96 -10.84
CA GLU A 242 6.36 18.26 -11.88
C GLU A 242 5.72 16.95 -12.31
N SER A 243 5.21 16.16 -11.35
CA SER A 243 4.52 14.90 -11.64
C SER A 243 3.20 15.13 -12.38
N ALA A 244 2.43 16.14 -11.99
CA ALA A 244 1.22 16.52 -12.69
C ALA A 244 1.54 16.96 -14.14
N ASP A 245 2.59 17.74 -14.36
CA ASP A 245 3.00 18.21 -15.69
C ASP A 245 3.43 17.03 -16.60
N ILE A 246 4.17 16.04 -16.06
CA ILE A 246 4.57 14.84 -16.80
C ILE A 246 3.32 14.04 -17.23
N VAL A 247 2.39 13.81 -16.30
CA VAL A 247 1.16 13.04 -16.57
C VAL A 247 0.28 13.77 -17.58
N ASN A 248 0.07 15.07 -17.42
CA ASN A 248 -0.79 15.85 -18.30
C ASN A 248 -0.24 15.91 -19.73
N ARG A 249 1.09 16.00 -19.88
CA ARG A 249 1.73 15.90 -21.21
C ARG A 249 1.41 14.57 -21.90
N ALA A 250 1.41 13.46 -21.17
CA ALA A 250 1.04 12.15 -21.73
C ALA A 250 -0.44 12.10 -22.11
N ILE A 251 -1.34 12.68 -21.29
CA ILE A 251 -2.76 12.79 -21.59
C ILE A 251 -2.97 13.58 -22.91
N ASP A 252 -2.36 14.76 -23.02
CA ASP A 252 -2.49 15.63 -24.20
C ASP A 252 -1.97 14.95 -25.48
N ASN A 253 -0.92 14.15 -25.36
CA ASN A 253 -0.35 13.38 -26.45
C ASN A 253 -1.03 12.02 -26.68
N LYS A 254 -2.12 11.72 -25.96
CA LYS A 254 -2.88 10.45 -26.07
C LYS A 254 -2.01 9.21 -25.83
N ARG A 255 -1.06 9.33 -24.91
CA ARG A 255 -0.18 8.25 -24.48
C ARG A 255 -0.81 7.46 -23.34
N LYS A 256 -0.25 6.29 -23.04
CA LYS A 256 -0.67 5.51 -21.87
C LYS A 256 -0.25 6.21 -20.58
N VAL A 257 -1.19 6.27 -19.67
CA VAL A 257 -0.97 6.72 -18.29
C VAL A 257 -1.25 5.53 -17.38
N CYS A 258 -0.21 4.93 -16.83
CA CYS A 258 -0.28 3.72 -16.06
C CYS A 258 -0.12 4.00 -14.56
N ALA A 259 -1.12 3.69 -13.76
CA ALA A 259 -1.00 3.73 -12.31
C ALA A 259 -0.33 2.45 -11.78
N ILE A 260 0.80 2.57 -11.12
CA ILE A 260 1.45 1.46 -10.42
C ILE A 260 0.84 1.36 -9.01
N GLY A 261 -0.04 0.39 -8.84
CA GLY A 261 -0.74 0.10 -7.60
C GLY A 261 -2.03 0.88 -7.38
N THR A 262 -2.88 0.32 -6.54
CA THR A 262 -4.16 0.92 -6.13
C THR A 262 -3.98 2.25 -5.40
N THR A 263 -2.86 2.43 -4.70
CA THR A 263 -2.53 3.69 -4.01
C THR A 263 -2.27 4.82 -4.99
N SER A 264 -1.50 4.57 -6.07
CA SER A 264 -1.29 5.56 -7.14
C SER A 264 -2.61 5.90 -7.83
N MET A 265 -3.42 4.88 -8.17
CA MET A 265 -4.74 5.09 -8.78
C MET A 265 -5.64 5.96 -7.91
N ARG A 266 -5.76 5.65 -6.61
CA ARG A 266 -6.58 6.43 -5.68
C ARG A 266 -6.09 7.87 -5.54
N SER A 267 -4.77 8.07 -5.50
CA SER A 267 -4.17 9.40 -5.38
C SER A 267 -4.51 10.28 -6.58
N ILE A 268 -4.29 9.80 -7.80
CA ILE A 268 -4.53 10.60 -9.00
C ILE A 268 -6.02 10.89 -9.21
N GLU A 269 -6.89 9.93 -8.92
CA GLU A 269 -8.34 10.13 -8.99
C GLU A 269 -8.88 11.05 -7.87
N SER A 270 -8.07 11.36 -6.87
CA SER A 270 -8.45 12.32 -5.82
C SER A 270 -8.15 13.77 -6.20
N SER A 271 -7.43 14.02 -7.29
CA SER A 271 -6.99 15.35 -7.71
C SER A 271 -7.20 15.63 -9.20
N VAL A 272 -8.37 15.28 -9.69
CA VAL A 272 -8.75 15.49 -11.10
C VAL A 272 -9.33 16.89 -11.27
N SER A 273 -8.85 17.63 -12.27
CA SER A 273 -9.43 18.92 -12.69
C SER A 273 -10.69 18.73 -13.53
N ALA A 274 -11.45 19.81 -13.72
CA ALA A 274 -12.70 19.77 -14.50
C ALA A 274 -12.49 19.40 -15.98
N ASP A 275 -11.32 19.62 -16.53
CA ASP A 275 -10.92 19.28 -17.89
C ASP A 275 -10.22 17.92 -18.03
N GLY A 276 -10.19 17.13 -16.96
CA GLY A 276 -9.67 15.77 -16.95
C GLY A 276 -8.15 15.67 -16.81
N HIS A 277 -7.50 16.71 -16.33
CA HIS A 277 -6.07 16.73 -16.04
C HIS A 277 -5.79 16.46 -14.55
N LEU A 278 -4.56 16.06 -14.26
CA LEU A 278 -4.09 15.88 -12.90
C LEU A 278 -3.63 17.22 -12.31
N ASN A 279 -4.17 17.59 -11.15
CA ASN A 279 -3.68 18.73 -10.38
C ASN A 279 -2.59 18.31 -9.38
N PRO A 280 -1.61 19.19 -9.08
CA PRO A 280 -0.78 19.02 -7.90
C PRO A 280 -1.67 18.99 -6.65
N PHE A 281 -1.26 18.22 -5.64
CA PHE A 281 -2.08 18.03 -4.45
C PHE A 281 -1.20 17.82 -3.22
N ASN A 282 -1.61 18.40 -2.11
CA ASN A 282 -1.04 18.11 -0.80
C ASN A 282 -2.19 18.12 0.22
N GLY A 283 -2.61 16.94 0.65
CA GLY A 283 -3.76 16.82 1.52
C GLY A 283 -4.09 15.38 1.87
N TRP A 284 -5.34 15.13 2.17
CA TRP A 284 -5.85 13.85 2.64
C TRP A 284 -6.92 13.33 1.70
N THR A 285 -6.91 12.01 1.44
CA THR A 285 -7.95 11.34 0.67
C THR A 285 -8.55 10.18 1.47
N ASN A 286 -9.87 10.11 1.47
CA ASN A 286 -10.66 8.97 1.92
C ASN A 286 -11.49 8.38 0.77
N LYS A 287 -11.05 8.62 -0.47
CA LYS A 287 -11.77 8.20 -1.66
C LYS A 287 -11.92 6.68 -1.70
N PHE A 288 -13.16 6.23 -1.78
CA PHE A 288 -13.52 4.84 -2.00
C PHE A 288 -14.01 4.66 -3.44
N ILE A 289 -13.27 3.85 -4.20
CA ILE A 289 -13.57 3.59 -5.62
C ILE A 289 -14.14 2.18 -5.75
N TYR A 290 -15.37 2.09 -6.25
CA TYR A 290 -16.08 0.85 -6.54
C TYR A 290 -17.04 1.07 -7.73
N PRO A 291 -17.50 0.01 -8.42
CA PRO A 291 -18.37 0.17 -9.59
C PRO A 291 -19.76 0.74 -9.23
N PRO A 292 -20.34 1.62 -10.09
CA PRO A 292 -19.73 2.21 -11.27
C PRO A 292 -18.84 3.39 -10.92
N TYR A 293 -17.70 3.51 -11.60
CA TYR A 293 -16.77 4.65 -11.46
C TYR A 293 -16.08 4.93 -12.78
N ASP A 294 -16.07 6.20 -13.21
CA ASP A 294 -15.40 6.65 -14.43
C ASP A 294 -14.02 7.22 -14.08
N PHE A 295 -12.97 6.55 -14.50
CA PHE A 295 -11.60 6.98 -14.28
C PHE A 295 -11.20 8.07 -15.27
N SER A 296 -10.53 9.10 -14.76
CA SER A 296 -10.22 10.30 -15.54
C SER A 296 -8.76 10.37 -16.00
N ILE A 297 -7.82 9.86 -15.20
CA ILE A 297 -6.38 10.07 -15.42
C ILE A 297 -5.73 8.85 -16.05
N ALA A 298 -5.77 7.71 -15.37
CA ALA A 298 -5.08 6.50 -15.82
C ALA A 298 -5.95 5.69 -16.80
N ASN A 299 -5.34 5.22 -17.87
CA ASN A 299 -5.96 4.31 -18.85
C ASN A 299 -5.40 2.88 -18.79
N CYS A 300 -4.38 2.64 -17.98
CA CYS A 300 -3.91 1.30 -17.60
C CYS A 300 -3.43 1.26 -16.15
N MET A 301 -3.31 0.05 -15.61
CA MET A 301 -3.01 -0.15 -14.19
C MET A 301 -2.18 -1.41 -13.98
N ILE A 302 -1.16 -1.33 -13.14
CA ILE A 302 -0.42 -2.47 -12.60
C ILE A 302 -0.83 -2.66 -11.15
N THR A 303 -1.16 -3.89 -10.74
CA THR A 303 -1.56 -4.18 -9.36
C THR A 303 -1.28 -5.63 -8.99
N ASN A 304 -1.32 -5.96 -7.70
CA ASN A 304 -1.29 -7.34 -7.22
C ASN A 304 -2.68 -7.99 -7.32
N PHE A 305 -2.74 -9.30 -7.10
CA PHE A 305 -4.00 -9.99 -6.81
C PHE A 305 -4.41 -9.73 -5.36
N HIS A 306 -5.67 -9.36 -5.15
CA HIS A 306 -6.21 -8.98 -3.84
C HIS A 306 -7.15 -10.04 -3.28
N THR A 307 -7.45 -9.92 -1.98
CA THR A 307 -8.32 -10.86 -1.28
C THR A 307 -9.80 -10.64 -1.60
N PRO A 308 -10.63 -11.67 -1.42
CA PRO A 308 -12.09 -11.53 -1.54
C PRO A 308 -12.62 -10.39 -0.68
N LYS A 309 -13.65 -9.71 -1.16
CA LYS A 309 -14.38 -8.64 -0.46
C LYS A 309 -13.54 -7.43 -0.05
N SER A 310 -12.33 -7.26 -0.63
CA SER A 310 -11.47 -6.12 -0.33
C SER A 310 -11.87 -4.88 -1.14
N THR A 311 -11.63 -3.69 -0.57
CA THR A 311 -11.79 -2.42 -1.28
C THR A 311 -10.93 -2.36 -2.54
N LEU A 312 -9.80 -3.07 -2.54
CA LEU A 312 -8.86 -3.12 -3.65
C LEU A 312 -9.40 -3.94 -4.82
N LEU A 313 -10.06 -5.08 -4.57
CA LEU A 313 -10.75 -5.85 -5.59
C LEU A 313 -11.91 -5.06 -6.20
N MET A 314 -12.61 -4.27 -5.38
CA MET A 314 -13.69 -3.39 -5.84
C MET A 314 -13.16 -2.31 -6.80
N MET A 315 -12.01 -1.70 -6.49
CA MET A 315 -11.36 -0.72 -7.39
C MET A 315 -10.96 -1.36 -8.72
N ILE A 316 -10.37 -2.55 -8.70
CA ILE A 316 -10.02 -3.28 -9.93
C ILE A 316 -11.27 -3.58 -10.75
N SER A 317 -12.35 -4.01 -10.09
CA SER A 317 -13.64 -4.28 -10.75
C SER A 317 -14.27 -3.02 -11.34
N ALA A 318 -14.05 -1.87 -10.71
CA ALA A 318 -14.45 -0.59 -11.28
C ALA A 318 -13.64 -0.23 -12.52
N PHE A 319 -12.35 -0.58 -12.53
CA PHE A 319 -11.43 -0.24 -13.63
C PHE A 319 -11.53 -1.21 -14.82
N ALA A 320 -11.57 -2.50 -14.57
CA ALA A 320 -11.57 -3.54 -15.62
C ALA A 320 -12.98 -4.01 -16.03
N GLY A 321 -14.00 -3.68 -15.23
CA GLY A 321 -15.32 -4.30 -15.30
C GLY A 321 -15.42 -5.52 -14.36
N HIS A 322 -16.54 -5.62 -13.67
CA HIS A 322 -16.75 -6.67 -12.65
C HIS A 322 -16.65 -8.09 -13.22
N GLU A 323 -17.33 -8.36 -14.35
CA GLU A 323 -17.34 -9.68 -14.98
C GLU A 323 -15.94 -10.13 -15.43
N ILE A 324 -15.21 -9.21 -16.09
CA ILE A 324 -13.82 -9.47 -16.54
C ILE A 324 -12.92 -9.73 -15.34
N THR A 325 -13.05 -8.94 -14.27
CA THR A 325 -12.26 -9.09 -13.05
C THR A 325 -12.51 -10.45 -12.40
N MET A 326 -13.76 -10.83 -12.18
CA MET A 326 -14.09 -12.11 -11.54
C MET A 326 -13.59 -13.30 -12.35
N LYS A 327 -13.74 -13.26 -13.68
CA LYS A 327 -13.18 -14.28 -14.59
C LYS A 327 -11.65 -14.35 -14.50
N ALA A 328 -10.96 -13.20 -14.45
CA ALA A 328 -9.51 -13.18 -14.31
C ALA A 328 -9.04 -13.76 -12.97
N TYR A 329 -9.78 -13.53 -11.90
CA TYR A 329 -9.49 -14.09 -10.58
C TYR A 329 -9.74 -15.60 -10.50
N GLU A 330 -10.80 -16.10 -11.14
CA GLU A 330 -11.04 -17.55 -11.29
C GLU A 330 -9.91 -18.22 -12.08
N GLU A 331 -9.47 -17.59 -13.17
CA GLU A 331 -8.34 -18.07 -13.97
C GLU A 331 -7.04 -18.04 -13.15
N ALA A 332 -6.80 -16.97 -12.37
CA ALA A 332 -5.62 -16.86 -11.53
C ALA A 332 -5.54 -17.97 -10.48
N VAL A 333 -6.66 -18.30 -9.83
CA VAL A 333 -6.74 -19.41 -8.86
C VAL A 333 -6.45 -20.74 -9.55
N LYS A 334 -7.06 -20.99 -10.71
CA LYS A 334 -6.88 -22.22 -11.50
C LYS A 334 -5.43 -22.41 -11.95
N GLU A 335 -4.80 -21.32 -12.41
CA GLU A 335 -3.42 -21.32 -12.88
C GLU A 335 -2.37 -21.22 -11.75
N GLY A 336 -2.81 -21.17 -10.49
CA GLY A 336 -1.94 -21.15 -9.32
C GLY A 336 -1.13 -19.88 -9.14
N TYR A 337 -1.67 -18.74 -9.57
CA TYR A 337 -1.08 -17.42 -9.26
C TYR A 337 -1.02 -17.22 -7.75
N LYS A 338 -0.01 -16.51 -7.30
CA LYS A 338 0.13 -16.12 -5.90
C LYS A 338 -0.53 -14.77 -5.64
N PHE A 339 -1.15 -14.68 -4.48
CA PHE A 339 -1.98 -13.55 -4.07
C PHE A 339 -1.32 -12.70 -2.98
N TYR A 340 -1.79 -11.48 -2.85
CA TYR A 340 -1.47 -10.51 -1.81
C TYR A 340 -0.13 -9.80 -2.02
N SER A 341 0.50 -9.29 -0.93
CA SER A 341 1.63 -8.33 -0.99
C SER A 341 2.87 -8.86 -1.70
N TYR A 342 3.21 -10.12 -1.50
CA TYR A 342 4.35 -10.80 -2.14
C TYR A 342 3.92 -11.70 -3.32
N GLY A 343 2.65 -11.65 -3.67
CA GLY A 343 2.10 -12.43 -4.77
C GLY A 343 2.51 -11.93 -6.16
N ASP A 344 1.83 -12.46 -7.16
CA ASP A 344 2.00 -12.09 -8.56
C ASP A 344 1.29 -10.79 -8.91
N ALA A 345 1.45 -10.34 -10.14
CA ALA A 345 0.94 -9.07 -10.62
C ALA A 345 -0.08 -9.20 -11.77
N MET A 346 -0.88 -8.16 -11.92
CA MET A 346 -1.74 -7.93 -13.09
C MET A 346 -1.34 -6.64 -13.79
N LEU A 347 -1.41 -6.64 -15.12
CA LEU A 347 -1.46 -5.45 -15.97
C LEU A 347 -2.83 -5.38 -16.62
N ILE A 348 -3.55 -4.30 -16.41
CA ILE A 348 -4.89 -4.05 -16.96
C ILE A 348 -4.77 -2.93 -17.99
N LEU A 349 -5.05 -3.26 -19.27
CA LEU A 349 -4.92 -2.40 -20.44
C LEU A 349 -6.29 -1.96 -20.95
#